data_8f9b98fd767c41da9d306f0a9175e81c
#
_entry.id   8f9b98fd767c41da9d306f0a9175e81c
#
_cell.length_a   1.000
_cell.length_b   1.000
_cell.length_c   1.000
_cell.angle_alpha   90.00
_cell.angle_beta   90.00
_cell.angle_gamma   90.00
#
_symmetry.space_group_name_H-M   'P 1'
#
loop_
_entity.id
_entity.type
_entity.pdbx_description
1 polymer ?
#
loop_
_entity_poly.entity_id
_entity_poly.type
_entity_poly.pdbx_seq_one_letter_code
_entity_poly.pdbx_strand_id
1 'polypeptide(L)'
;DVGRQPNILKKEFPLFDFSKLNQYWWNNDIPINEKKIVKENFNDIKIRLEKFKSSLMLNNSSTIAIVSHGTFLSQITGYLLENCEHFIWEY
;
A
#
# COMPACT_ATOMS: atom_id res chain seq x y z
N ASP A 1 -8.86 -6.31 5.04
CA ASP A 1 -8.03 -6.25 6.23
C ASP A 1 -7.96 -4.84 6.78
N VAL A 2 -7.79 -4.70 8.08
CA VAL A 2 -7.56 -3.43 8.74
C VAL A 2 -6.14 -3.40 9.30
N GLY A 3 -5.52 -2.22 9.22
CA GLY A 3 -4.19 -2.02 9.75
C GLY A 3 -4.20 -1.42 11.15
N ARG A 4 -3.00 -1.11 11.64
CA ARG A 4 -2.80 -0.36 12.88
C ARG A 4 -2.33 1.05 12.52
N GLN A 5 -2.71 2.02 13.34
CA GLN A 5 -2.36 3.42 13.11
C GLN A 5 -0.83 3.64 13.13
N PRO A 6 -0.33 4.63 12.37
CA PRO A 6 1.12 4.87 12.26
C PRO A 6 1.83 5.10 13.59
N ASN A 7 1.19 5.76 14.55
CA ASN A 7 1.77 5.99 15.87
C ASN A 7 2.03 4.70 16.65
N ILE A 8 1.17 3.68 16.48
CA ILE A 8 1.33 2.36 17.08
C ILE A 8 2.44 1.60 16.37
N LEU A 9 2.46 1.63 15.05
CA LEU A 9 3.50 1.00 14.23
C LEU A 9 4.88 1.58 14.52
N LYS A 10 4.98 2.89 14.73
CA LYS A 10 6.23 3.57 15.05
C LYS A 10 6.83 3.07 16.36
N LYS A 11 6.00 2.76 17.35
CA LYS A 11 6.45 2.21 18.63
C LYS A 11 6.96 0.79 18.50
N GLU A 12 6.33 -0.03 17.66
CA GLU A 12 6.75 -1.41 17.42
C GLU A 12 7.96 -1.52 16.49
N PHE A 13 8.03 -0.65 15.48
CA PHE A 13 9.05 -0.69 14.44
C PHE A 13 9.70 0.69 14.28
N PRO A 14 10.50 1.13 15.25
CA PRO A 14 11.03 2.50 15.27
C PRO A 14 12.01 2.82 14.15
N LEU A 15 12.57 1.80 13.47
CA LEU A 15 13.52 1.98 12.38
C LEU A 15 12.85 2.22 11.02
N PHE A 16 11.53 2.02 10.92
CA PHE A 16 10.80 2.24 9.69
C PHE A 16 10.19 3.63 9.63
N ASP A 17 10.08 4.16 8.42
CA ASP A 17 9.47 5.46 8.18
C ASP A 17 7.96 5.29 7.89
N PHE A 18 7.13 5.76 8.80
CA PHE A 18 5.67 5.77 8.66
C PHE A 18 5.13 7.17 8.41
N SER A 19 5.99 8.15 8.16
CA SER A 19 5.60 9.57 8.07
C SER A 19 4.64 9.87 6.91
N LYS A 20 4.64 9.04 5.87
CA LYS A 20 3.77 9.20 4.71
C LYS A 20 2.43 8.50 4.84
N LEU A 21 2.19 7.77 5.93
CA LEU A 21 0.93 7.07 6.15
C LEU A 21 -0.08 7.98 6.82
N ASN A 22 -1.32 7.94 6.32
CA ASN A 22 -2.46 8.54 7.00
C ASN A 22 -2.84 7.70 8.22
N GLN A 23 -3.58 8.30 9.17
CA GLN A 23 -4.01 7.61 10.39
C GLN A 23 -4.79 6.32 10.08
N TYR A 24 -5.63 6.34 9.04
CA TYR A 24 -6.38 5.18 8.55
C TYR A 24 -5.89 4.81 7.15
N TRP A 25 -4.60 4.47 7.06
CA TRP A 25 -3.91 4.24 5.78
C TRP A 25 -4.45 3.07 4.96
N TRP A 26 -5.21 2.17 5.58
CA TRP A 26 -5.87 1.06 4.88
C TRP A 26 -7.15 1.49 4.16
N ASN A 27 -7.56 2.74 4.28
CA ASN A 27 -8.74 3.30 3.65
C ASN A 27 -8.56 4.81 3.39
N ASN A 28 -9.30 5.32 2.41
CA ASN A 28 -9.31 6.75 2.10
C ASN A 28 -10.28 7.55 2.96
N ASP A 29 -11.27 6.89 3.57
CA ASP A 29 -12.31 7.54 4.37
C ASP A 29 -12.02 7.40 5.86
N ILE A 30 -12.24 8.49 6.60
CA ILE A 30 -12.15 8.49 8.05
C ILE A 30 -13.42 7.84 8.60
N PRO A 31 -13.33 6.81 9.47
CA PRO A 31 -14.53 6.21 10.07
C PRO A 31 -15.30 7.21 10.93
N ILE A 32 -16.64 7.11 10.93
CA ILE A 32 -17.52 7.97 11.75
C ILE A 32 -17.23 7.75 13.24
N ASN A 33 -16.87 6.53 13.61
CA ASN A 33 -16.39 6.20 14.94
C ASN A 33 -15.34 5.08 14.83
N GLU A 34 -14.51 4.93 15.87
CA GLU A 34 -13.39 3.99 15.87
C GLU A 34 -13.82 2.52 15.79
N LYS A 35 -15.07 2.21 16.10
CA LYS A 35 -15.59 0.84 16.04
C LYS A 35 -16.06 0.45 14.64
N LYS A 36 -16.30 1.43 13.77
CA LYS A 36 -16.74 1.16 12.40
C LYS A 36 -15.55 0.95 11.50
N ILE A 37 -15.49 -0.21 10.88
CA ILE A 37 -14.48 -0.53 9.88
C ILE A 37 -14.97 0.01 8.54
N VAL A 38 -14.20 0.92 7.95
CA VAL A 38 -14.47 1.44 6.61
C VAL A 38 -13.53 0.72 5.64
N LYS A 39 -14.10 0.01 4.67
CA LYS A 39 -13.35 -0.75 3.68
C LYS A 39 -13.16 0.06 2.40
N GLU A 40 -12.00 -0.08 1.81
CA GLU A 40 -11.67 0.51 0.53
C GLU A 40 -12.51 -0.11 -0.59
N ASN A 41 -13.10 0.72 -1.46
CA ASN A 41 -13.84 0.25 -2.62
C ASN A 41 -12.92 0.12 -3.86
N PHE A 42 -13.47 -0.40 -4.97
CA PHE A 42 -12.70 -0.62 -6.19
C PHE A 42 -12.13 0.68 -6.78
N ASN A 43 -12.89 1.78 -6.72
CA ASN A 43 -12.43 3.08 -7.21
C ASN A 43 -11.27 3.62 -6.38
N ASP A 44 -11.31 3.44 -5.06
CA ASP A 44 -10.23 3.82 -4.17
C ASP A 44 -8.94 3.09 -4.50
N ILE A 45 -9.04 1.80 -4.76
CA ILE A 45 -7.89 0.97 -5.17
C ILE A 45 -7.30 1.49 -6.48
N LYS A 46 -8.15 1.84 -7.44
CA LYS A 46 -7.72 2.35 -8.74
C LYS A 46 -6.98 3.67 -8.63
N ILE A 47 -7.49 4.59 -7.82
CA ILE A 47 -6.85 5.89 -7.55
C ILE A 47 -5.50 5.67 -6.86
N ARG A 48 -5.45 4.80 -5.90
CA ARG A 48 -4.22 4.47 -5.16
C ARG A 48 -3.17 3.85 -6.08
N LEU A 49 -3.59 3.00 -6.99
CA LEU A 49 -2.72 2.39 -7.99
C LEU A 49 -2.08 3.43 -8.90
N GLU A 50 -2.85 4.40 -9.39
CA GLU A 50 -2.33 5.47 -10.24
C GLU A 50 -1.34 6.37 -9.49
N LYS A 51 -1.62 6.69 -8.24
CA LYS A 51 -0.69 7.45 -7.39
C LYS A 51 0.61 6.68 -7.18
N PHE A 52 0.53 5.38 -6.96
CA PHE A 52 1.69 4.53 -6.77
C PHE A 52 2.56 4.48 -8.02
N LYS A 53 1.97 4.26 -9.19
CA LYS A 53 2.69 4.27 -10.47
C LYS A 53 3.40 5.60 -10.71
N SER A 54 2.73 6.72 -10.43
CA SER A 54 3.33 8.04 -10.57
C SER A 54 4.53 8.23 -9.65
N SER A 55 4.44 7.74 -8.41
CA SER A 55 5.56 7.82 -7.45
C SER A 55 6.77 6.99 -7.89
N LEU A 56 6.55 5.84 -8.52
CA LEU A 56 7.63 5.02 -9.08
C LEU A 56 8.37 5.75 -10.20
N MET A 57 7.65 6.45 -11.08
CA MET A 57 8.24 7.20 -12.17
C MET A 57 9.11 8.37 -11.70
N LEU A 58 8.80 8.92 -10.52
CA LEU A 58 9.58 10.00 -9.90
C LEU A 58 10.80 9.50 -9.14
N ASN A 59 10.93 8.20 -8.95
CA ASN A 59 12.06 7.62 -8.23
C ASN A 59 13.26 7.45 -9.16
N ASN A 60 14.42 7.95 -8.73
CA ASN A 60 15.65 7.90 -9.54
C ASN A 60 16.46 6.62 -9.33
N SER A 61 16.02 5.73 -8.46
CA SER A 61 16.72 4.46 -8.24
C SER A 61 16.57 3.54 -9.45
N SER A 62 17.66 2.87 -9.84
CA SER A 62 17.66 1.93 -10.95
C SER A 62 16.95 0.61 -10.61
N THR A 63 16.90 0.27 -9.31
CA THR A 63 16.27 -0.95 -8.83
C THR A 63 15.49 -0.64 -7.56
N ILE A 64 14.24 -1.07 -7.52
CA ILE A 64 13.33 -0.85 -6.40
C ILE A 64 12.73 -2.21 -6.02
N ALA A 65 12.74 -2.54 -4.74
CA ALA A 65 12.02 -3.70 -4.22
C ALA A 65 10.64 -3.26 -3.72
N ILE A 66 9.61 -3.94 -4.18
CA ILE A 66 8.23 -3.67 -3.77
C ILE A 66 7.67 -4.92 -3.09
N VAL A 67 7.19 -4.75 -1.86
CA VAL A 67 6.52 -5.81 -1.11
C VAL A 67 5.07 -5.39 -0.92
N SER A 68 4.15 -6.21 -1.41
CA SER A 68 2.73 -5.91 -1.37
C SER A 68 1.89 -7.19 -1.45
N HIS A 69 0.60 -7.03 -1.64
CA HIS A 69 -0.35 -8.14 -1.74
C HIS A 69 -0.53 -8.58 -3.19
N GLY A 70 -0.75 -9.90 -3.39
CA GLY A 70 -0.87 -10.47 -4.72
C GLY A 70 -1.93 -9.81 -5.59
N THR A 71 -3.10 -9.50 -5.03
CA THR A 71 -4.18 -8.84 -5.78
C THR A 71 -3.78 -7.44 -6.23
N PHE A 72 -3.14 -6.66 -5.37
CA PHE A 72 -2.67 -5.31 -5.74
C PHE A 72 -1.56 -5.39 -6.80
N LEU A 73 -0.59 -6.28 -6.60
CA LEU A 73 0.50 -6.48 -7.56
C LEU A 73 0.00 -6.97 -8.91
N SER A 74 -1.06 -7.80 -8.95
CA SER A 74 -1.63 -8.27 -10.20
C SER A 74 -2.20 -7.14 -11.06
N GLN A 75 -2.69 -6.08 -10.44
CA GLN A 75 -3.18 -4.90 -11.16
C GLN A 75 -2.05 -4.11 -11.83
N ILE A 76 -0.83 -4.25 -11.36
CA ILE A 76 0.34 -3.58 -11.90
C ILE A 76 1.03 -4.46 -12.94
N THR A 77 1.29 -5.72 -12.59
CA THR A 77 2.14 -6.62 -13.37
C THR A 77 1.36 -7.46 -14.38
N GLY A 78 0.07 -7.64 -14.18
CA GLY A 78 -0.76 -8.57 -14.97
C GLY A 78 -0.64 -10.03 -14.50
N TYR A 79 0.12 -10.31 -13.45
CA TYR A 79 0.32 -11.66 -12.92
C TYR A 79 -0.12 -11.76 -11.47
N LEU A 80 -0.87 -12.81 -11.14
CA LEU A 80 -1.23 -13.10 -9.76
C LEU A 80 -0.13 -13.93 -9.11
N LEU A 81 0.61 -13.29 -8.20
CA LEU A 81 1.69 -13.93 -7.46
C LEU A 81 1.16 -14.71 -6.26
N GLU A 82 1.75 -15.87 -6.01
CA GLU A 82 1.49 -16.63 -4.79
C GLU A 82 2.28 -16.07 -3.61
N ASN A 83 1.99 -16.54 -2.40
CA ASN A 83 2.70 -16.10 -1.21
C ASN A 83 4.20 -16.37 -1.34
N CYS A 84 5.00 -15.39 -0.99
CA CYS A 84 6.47 -15.43 -1.08
C CYS A 84 7.02 -15.56 -2.51
N GLU A 85 6.17 -15.47 -3.53
CA GLU A 85 6.61 -15.44 -4.92
C GLU A 85 7.13 -14.05 -5.28
N HIS A 86 8.13 -13.99 -6.15
CA HIS A 86 8.66 -12.72 -6.64
C HIS A 86 8.61 -12.68 -8.17
N PHE A 87 8.61 -11.47 -8.70
CA PHE A 87 8.53 -11.19 -10.12
C PHE A 87 9.39 -9.98 -10.45
N ILE A 88 10.20 -10.09 -11.50
CA ILE A 88 10.98 -8.97 -12.01
C ILE A 88 10.13 -8.23 -13.03
N TRP A 89 9.85 -6.96 -12.75
CA TRP A 89 8.98 -6.13 -13.57
C TRP A 89 9.74 -4.89 -14.06
N GLU A 90 9.67 -4.65 -15.35
CA GLU A 90 10.23 -3.45 -15.99
C GLU A 90 9.07 -2.51 -16.34
N TYR A 91 9.22 -1.25 -15.97
CA TYR A 91 8.19 -0.24 -16.20
C TYR A 91 8.74 1.00 -16.91
#